data_a2a05e985194e2398650ca608b44253a
#
_entry.id   a2a05e985194e2398650ca608b44253a
#
_cell.length_a   1.000
_cell.length_b   1.000
_cell.length_c   1.000
_cell.angle_alpha   90.00
_cell.angle_beta   90.00
_cell.angle_gamma   90.00
#
_symmetry.space_group_name_H-M   'P 1'
#
loop_
_entity.id
_entity.type
_entity.pdbx_description
1 polymer ?
#
loop_
_entity_poly.entity_id
_entity_poly.type
_entity_poly.pdbx_seq_one_letter_code
_entity_poly.pdbx_strand_id
1 'polypeptide(L)'
;MSLQDLFALTEHGADAFVGSGHPYPWGGLYGGHIVAQALVAATQTVDDGFVPHSVRAYFIRRGDNSETVRYEVDRIRNGRSFATRRVVARQSFGAILNLEASFQVHEESVDSSPVPLPAGVPMPGDIEAFADTWMGAFQQKDVDRSMRFGNRDGSGQLMSWYRTTEDFGGNQLLNRCALAYLSDDLPTGAVNNGVPELARFWDVENSFFSASLDHTVWFHRDVDMTKWHLFEMNCHAYVNGRGLAFGYVFSEDGTHVATVAQETLLRLNNKG
;
A
#
# COMPACT_ATOMS: atom_id res chain seq x y z
N MET A 1 -4.70 13.10 -13.11
CA MET A 1 -5.82 12.35 -12.51
C MET A 1 -5.69 12.52 -11.02
N SER A 2 -6.76 12.88 -10.32
CA SER A 2 -6.78 12.96 -8.85
C SER A 2 -6.81 11.55 -8.25
N LEU A 3 -6.45 11.41 -6.94
CA LEU A 3 -6.61 10.15 -6.23
C LEU A 3 -8.09 9.76 -6.10
N GLN A 4 -8.97 10.76 -5.92
CA GLN A 4 -10.41 10.51 -5.89
C GLN A 4 -10.88 9.88 -7.21
N ASP A 5 -10.45 10.41 -8.36
CA ASP A 5 -10.78 9.82 -9.68
C ASP A 5 -10.16 8.44 -9.83
N LEU A 6 -8.92 8.26 -9.34
CA LEU A 6 -8.20 6.99 -9.41
C LEU A 6 -8.89 5.87 -8.61
N PHE A 7 -9.48 6.21 -7.47
CA PHE A 7 -10.19 5.26 -6.60
C PHE A 7 -11.68 5.12 -6.94
N ALA A 8 -12.21 6.00 -7.81
CA ALA A 8 -13.62 5.98 -8.18
C ALA A 8 -14.01 4.69 -8.91
N LEU A 9 -15.18 4.17 -8.54
CA LEU A 9 -15.77 2.97 -9.16
C LEU A 9 -17.17 3.28 -9.68
N THR A 10 -17.54 2.63 -10.78
CA THR A 10 -18.90 2.62 -11.31
C THR A 10 -19.58 1.31 -10.99
N GLU A 11 -20.80 1.36 -10.47
CA GLU A 11 -21.61 0.14 -10.25
C GLU A 11 -21.89 -0.58 -11.58
N HIS A 12 -21.79 -1.90 -11.55
CA HIS A 12 -21.98 -2.76 -12.70
C HIS A 12 -22.75 -4.03 -12.35
N GLY A 13 -23.85 -3.87 -11.65
CA GLY A 13 -24.72 -4.93 -11.11
C GLY A 13 -24.56 -5.12 -9.60
N ALA A 14 -25.29 -6.08 -9.06
CA ALA A 14 -25.27 -6.36 -7.63
C ALA A 14 -23.85 -6.78 -7.18
N ASP A 15 -23.32 -6.07 -6.19
CA ASP A 15 -22.00 -6.35 -5.61
C ASP A 15 -20.84 -6.43 -6.65
N ALA A 16 -20.99 -5.73 -7.79
CA ALA A 16 -20.00 -5.67 -8.85
C ALA A 16 -19.74 -4.21 -9.26
N PHE A 17 -18.46 -3.88 -9.42
CA PHE A 17 -17.99 -2.53 -9.70
C PHE A 17 -16.91 -2.56 -10.77
N VAL A 18 -16.72 -1.44 -11.47
CA VAL A 18 -15.68 -1.28 -12.49
C VAL A 18 -14.87 -0.02 -12.20
N GLY A 19 -13.56 -0.19 -12.15
CA GLY A 19 -12.58 0.88 -12.02
C GLY A 19 -11.73 1.04 -13.28
N SER A 20 -11.18 2.23 -13.48
CA SER A 20 -10.27 2.51 -14.58
C SER A 20 -8.85 2.07 -14.24
N GLY A 21 -8.11 1.62 -15.24
CA GLY A 21 -6.66 1.50 -15.17
C GLY A 21 -5.98 2.88 -15.19
N HIS A 22 -4.69 2.90 -14.88
CA HIS A 22 -3.85 4.10 -14.98
C HIS A 22 -2.45 3.71 -15.49
N PRO A 23 -1.86 4.51 -16.41
CA PRO A 23 -0.51 4.24 -16.89
C PRO A 23 0.52 4.45 -15.77
N TYR A 24 1.37 3.45 -15.56
CA TYR A 24 2.49 3.50 -14.64
C TYR A 24 3.81 3.33 -15.41
N PRO A 25 4.95 3.85 -14.91
CA PRO A 25 6.22 3.82 -15.65
C PRO A 25 6.69 2.42 -16.07
N TRP A 26 6.32 1.40 -15.32
CA TRP A 26 6.68 -0.01 -15.61
C TRP A 26 5.69 -0.75 -16.52
N GLY A 27 4.64 -0.07 -17.02
CA GLY A 27 3.72 -0.61 -18.04
C GLY A 27 2.71 -1.66 -17.55
N GLY A 28 2.44 -1.76 -16.27
CA GLY A 28 1.38 -2.62 -15.67
C GLY A 28 0.65 -1.87 -14.58
N LEU A 29 -0.44 -2.41 -14.07
CA LEU A 29 -1.14 -1.82 -12.93
C LEU A 29 -0.25 -1.85 -11.68
N TYR A 30 -0.34 -0.79 -10.88
CA TYR A 30 0.27 -0.73 -9.56
C TYR A 30 -0.57 -1.51 -8.54
N GLY A 31 0.08 -2.30 -7.67
CA GLY A 31 -0.61 -3.12 -6.69
C GLY A 31 -1.43 -2.30 -5.71
N GLY A 32 -0.86 -1.21 -5.17
CA GLY A 32 -1.58 -0.30 -4.27
C GLY A 32 -2.84 0.31 -4.90
N HIS A 33 -2.85 0.55 -6.23
CA HIS A 33 -4.04 1.03 -6.95
C HIS A 33 -5.19 0.02 -6.90
N ILE A 34 -4.93 -1.23 -7.27
CA ILE A 34 -5.98 -2.26 -7.28
C ILE A 34 -6.42 -2.64 -5.86
N VAL A 35 -5.54 -2.53 -4.86
CA VAL A 35 -5.90 -2.70 -3.43
C VAL A 35 -6.83 -1.57 -2.99
N ALA A 36 -6.53 -0.32 -3.31
CA ALA A 36 -7.38 0.83 -2.96
C ALA A 36 -8.76 0.74 -3.60
N GLN A 37 -8.85 0.44 -4.91
CA GLN A 37 -10.14 0.24 -5.60
C GLN A 37 -10.91 -0.96 -5.03
N ALA A 38 -10.25 -2.08 -4.71
CA ALA A 38 -10.89 -3.22 -4.07
C ALA A 38 -11.43 -2.89 -2.68
N LEU A 39 -10.73 -2.04 -1.90
CA LEU A 39 -11.21 -1.55 -0.62
C LEU A 39 -12.46 -0.67 -0.77
N VAL A 40 -12.50 0.21 -1.79
CA VAL A 40 -13.72 0.98 -2.12
C VAL A 40 -14.87 0.05 -2.48
N ALA A 41 -14.65 -0.95 -3.36
CA ALA A 41 -15.67 -1.91 -3.75
C ALA A 41 -16.24 -2.67 -2.53
N ALA A 42 -15.35 -3.15 -1.63
CA ALA A 42 -15.76 -3.82 -0.41
C ALA A 42 -16.61 -2.90 0.48
N THR A 43 -16.20 -1.64 0.64
CA THR A 43 -16.88 -0.67 1.52
C THR A 43 -18.28 -0.31 0.98
N GLN A 44 -18.47 -0.25 -0.32
CA GLN A 44 -19.78 0.03 -0.93
C GLN A 44 -20.84 -1.06 -0.68
N THR A 45 -20.44 -2.20 -0.10
CA THR A 45 -21.34 -3.34 0.18
C THR A 45 -21.62 -3.57 1.67
N VAL A 46 -21.05 -2.75 2.56
CA VAL A 46 -21.34 -2.78 4.01
C VAL A 46 -22.31 -1.66 4.37
N ASP A 47 -23.02 -1.85 5.50
CA ASP A 47 -23.94 -0.84 6.03
C ASP A 47 -23.17 0.37 6.60
N ASP A 48 -23.85 1.50 6.72
CA ASP A 48 -23.31 2.70 7.33
C ASP A 48 -22.77 2.46 8.75
N GLY A 49 -21.66 3.12 9.08
CA GLY A 49 -21.00 3.00 10.38
C GLY A 49 -19.95 1.90 10.45
N PHE A 50 -19.88 0.99 9.47
CA PHE A 50 -18.78 0.05 9.36
C PHE A 50 -17.56 0.71 8.72
N VAL A 51 -16.40 0.60 9.39
CA VAL A 51 -15.11 1.10 8.88
C VAL A 51 -14.14 -0.06 8.69
N PRO A 52 -13.36 -0.07 7.59
CA PRO A 52 -12.37 -1.12 7.37
C PRO A 52 -11.24 -0.99 8.39
N HIS A 53 -10.95 -2.07 9.12
CA HIS A 53 -9.81 -2.12 10.04
C HIS A 53 -8.67 -2.98 9.53
N SER A 54 -8.90 -3.84 8.51
CA SER A 54 -7.81 -4.58 7.85
C SER A 54 -8.16 -5.00 6.43
N VAL A 55 -7.13 -5.11 5.60
CA VAL A 55 -7.17 -5.73 4.26
C VAL A 55 -6.06 -6.74 4.13
N ARG A 56 -6.31 -7.81 3.37
CA ARG A 56 -5.33 -8.83 2.97
C ARG A 56 -5.52 -9.17 1.51
N ALA A 57 -4.48 -8.99 0.72
CA ALA A 57 -4.52 -9.17 -0.72
C ALA A 57 -3.48 -10.19 -1.18
N TYR A 58 -3.84 -11.03 -2.15
CA TYR A 58 -2.91 -11.80 -2.98
C TYR A 58 -2.94 -11.27 -4.40
N PHE A 59 -1.79 -10.96 -4.95
CA PHE A 59 -1.63 -10.61 -6.35
C PHE A 59 -1.49 -11.87 -7.18
N ILE A 60 -2.43 -12.08 -8.10
CA ILE A 60 -2.57 -13.33 -8.86
C ILE A 60 -1.85 -13.23 -10.19
N ARG A 61 -1.97 -12.08 -10.86
CA ARG A 61 -1.35 -11.78 -12.17
C ARG A 61 -1.09 -10.29 -12.30
N ARG A 62 -0.12 -9.94 -13.10
CA ARG A 62 0.11 -8.56 -13.50
C ARG A 62 -1.12 -8.04 -14.26
N GLY A 63 -1.69 -6.93 -13.80
CA GLY A 63 -2.79 -6.26 -14.47
C GLY A 63 -2.31 -5.41 -15.64
N ASP A 64 -3.16 -5.32 -16.68
CA ASP A 64 -2.98 -4.41 -17.81
C ASP A 64 -3.55 -3.03 -17.44
N ASN A 65 -2.72 -2.00 -17.55
CA ASN A 65 -3.11 -0.63 -17.20
C ASN A 65 -4.00 0.06 -18.26
N SER A 66 -4.17 -0.54 -19.42
CA SER A 66 -5.06 -0.06 -20.50
C SER A 66 -6.47 -0.61 -20.42
N GLU A 67 -6.68 -1.69 -19.64
CA GLU A 67 -8.00 -2.29 -19.44
C GLU A 67 -8.65 -1.79 -18.14
N THR A 68 -9.98 -1.76 -18.13
CA THR A 68 -10.74 -1.58 -16.88
C THR A 68 -10.62 -2.81 -15.99
N VAL A 69 -10.80 -2.63 -14.69
CA VAL A 69 -10.80 -3.70 -13.70
C VAL A 69 -12.21 -3.88 -13.16
N ARG A 70 -12.71 -5.11 -13.21
CA ARG A 70 -13.99 -5.51 -12.61
C ARG A 70 -13.73 -6.07 -11.21
N TYR A 71 -14.40 -5.52 -10.21
CA TYR A 71 -14.37 -5.94 -8.81
C TYR A 71 -15.67 -6.64 -8.47
N GLU A 72 -15.61 -7.92 -8.11
CA GLU A 72 -16.74 -8.75 -7.68
C GLU A 72 -16.62 -8.99 -6.19
N VAL A 73 -17.67 -8.62 -5.42
CA VAL A 73 -17.65 -8.66 -3.98
C VAL A 73 -18.53 -9.79 -3.45
N ASP A 74 -17.95 -10.68 -2.64
CA ASP A 74 -18.67 -11.68 -1.87
C ASP A 74 -18.90 -11.16 -0.44
N ARG A 75 -20.16 -11.16 0.02
CA ARG A 75 -20.54 -10.81 1.39
C ARG A 75 -20.33 -12.02 2.31
N ILE A 76 -19.09 -12.26 2.76
CA ILE A 76 -18.73 -13.44 3.57
C ILE A 76 -19.43 -13.42 4.93
N ARG A 77 -19.51 -12.22 5.56
CA ARG A 77 -20.15 -12.04 6.86
C ARG A 77 -20.87 -10.70 6.94
N ASN A 78 -22.09 -10.73 7.46
CA ASN A 78 -22.86 -9.56 7.93
C ASN A 78 -23.20 -9.79 9.41
N GLY A 79 -22.36 -9.32 10.32
CA GLY A 79 -22.59 -9.36 11.75
C GLY A 79 -23.01 -8.00 12.28
N ARG A 80 -23.42 -7.93 13.54
CA ARG A 80 -23.83 -6.67 14.17
C ARG A 80 -22.66 -5.69 14.38
N SER A 81 -21.49 -6.19 14.78
CA SER A 81 -20.30 -5.36 15.05
C SER A 81 -19.18 -5.56 14.05
N PHE A 82 -19.18 -6.67 13.29
CA PHE A 82 -18.16 -7.01 12.30
C PHE A 82 -18.78 -7.46 10.99
N ALA A 83 -18.19 -7.02 9.87
CA ALA A 83 -18.51 -7.51 8.54
C ALA A 83 -17.20 -7.95 7.83
N THR A 84 -17.33 -8.93 6.90
CA THR A 84 -16.21 -9.39 6.09
C THR A 84 -16.62 -9.44 4.63
N ARG A 85 -15.76 -8.93 3.76
CA ARG A 85 -15.92 -8.93 2.30
C ARG A 85 -14.73 -9.59 1.65
N ARG A 86 -14.99 -10.41 0.63
CA ARG A 86 -13.97 -10.86 -0.31
C ARG A 86 -14.19 -10.18 -1.64
N VAL A 87 -13.13 -9.66 -2.23
CA VAL A 87 -13.15 -8.99 -3.54
C VAL A 87 -12.24 -9.74 -4.48
N VAL A 88 -12.75 -10.11 -5.65
CA VAL A 88 -11.92 -10.62 -6.75
C VAL A 88 -11.88 -9.57 -7.85
N ALA A 89 -10.69 -9.02 -8.09
CA ALA A 89 -10.46 -8.11 -9.21
C ALA A 89 -10.09 -8.90 -10.47
N ARG A 90 -10.75 -8.59 -11.59
CA ARG A 90 -10.60 -9.31 -12.87
C ARG A 90 -10.40 -8.36 -14.03
N GLN A 91 -9.65 -8.83 -15.01
CA GLN A 91 -9.59 -8.28 -16.37
C GLN A 91 -9.94 -9.39 -17.38
N SER A 92 -9.92 -9.10 -18.66
CA SER A 92 -10.34 -10.03 -19.72
C SER A 92 -9.68 -11.41 -19.67
N PHE A 93 -8.42 -11.48 -19.22
CA PHE A 93 -7.62 -12.70 -19.10
C PHE A 93 -7.74 -13.41 -17.73
N GLY A 94 -8.57 -12.92 -16.81
CA GLY A 94 -8.86 -13.59 -15.53
C GLY A 94 -8.60 -12.72 -14.29
N ALA A 95 -8.53 -13.38 -13.12
CA ALA A 95 -8.28 -12.70 -11.84
C ALA A 95 -6.86 -12.12 -11.79
N ILE A 96 -6.75 -10.88 -11.30
CA ILE A 96 -5.48 -10.19 -11.06
C ILE A 96 -5.21 -9.99 -9.57
N LEU A 97 -6.28 -9.92 -8.74
CA LEU A 97 -6.20 -9.77 -7.28
C LEU A 97 -7.31 -10.59 -6.62
N ASN A 98 -7.01 -11.14 -5.45
CA ASN A 98 -8.00 -11.58 -4.47
C ASN A 98 -7.72 -10.85 -3.15
N LEU A 99 -8.72 -10.15 -2.61
CA LEU A 99 -8.59 -9.35 -1.41
C LEU A 99 -9.70 -9.69 -0.42
N GLU A 100 -9.37 -9.78 0.85
CA GLU A 100 -10.32 -9.82 1.96
C GLU A 100 -10.20 -8.54 2.78
N ALA A 101 -11.35 -7.92 3.10
CA ALA A 101 -11.47 -6.77 3.96
C ALA A 101 -12.35 -7.08 5.16
N SER A 102 -11.90 -6.69 6.35
CA SER A 102 -12.67 -6.79 7.59
C SER A 102 -13.03 -5.41 8.10
N PHE A 103 -14.28 -5.28 8.54
CA PHE A 103 -14.92 -4.04 8.96
C PHE A 103 -15.44 -4.17 10.38
N GLN A 104 -15.43 -3.07 11.11
CA GLN A 104 -15.98 -2.98 12.47
C GLN A 104 -16.78 -1.68 12.62
N VAL A 105 -17.85 -1.71 13.40
CA VAL A 105 -18.48 -0.48 13.90
C VAL A 105 -17.63 0.12 15.03
N HIS A 106 -17.69 1.44 15.21
CA HIS A 106 -16.97 2.07 16.32
C HIS A 106 -17.42 1.50 17.67
N GLU A 107 -16.44 1.19 18.53
CA GLU A 107 -16.65 0.75 19.91
C GLU A 107 -15.75 1.56 20.85
N GLU A 108 -16.34 2.11 21.91
CA GLU A 108 -15.58 2.77 22.98
C GLU A 108 -14.70 1.75 23.71
N SER A 109 -13.41 1.97 23.74
CA SER A 109 -12.44 1.08 24.40
C SER A 109 -11.18 1.81 24.83
N VAL A 110 -10.31 1.13 25.56
CA VAL A 110 -8.95 1.61 25.83
C VAL A 110 -8.17 1.65 24.52
N ASP A 111 -7.54 2.78 24.23
CA ASP A 111 -6.57 2.92 23.14
C ASP A 111 -5.15 2.80 23.66
N SER A 112 -4.36 1.89 23.11
CA SER A 112 -2.96 1.65 23.48
C SER A 112 -2.13 1.29 22.28
N SER A 113 -0.96 1.90 22.13
CA SER A 113 0.02 1.57 21.09
C SER A 113 1.43 1.53 21.69
N PRO A 114 1.95 0.33 22.00
CA PRO A 114 3.29 0.19 22.57
C PRO A 114 4.41 0.34 21.54
N VAL A 115 4.09 0.42 20.23
CA VAL A 115 5.08 0.60 19.17
C VAL A 115 5.45 2.08 19.08
N PRO A 116 6.67 2.50 19.46
CA PRO A 116 7.09 3.89 19.42
C PRO A 116 7.54 4.29 18.01
N LEU A 117 7.45 5.59 17.71
CA LEU A 117 8.18 6.17 16.59
C LEU A 117 9.69 5.87 16.74
N PRO A 118 10.40 5.48 15.68
CA PRO A 118 11.84 5.21 15.75
C PRO A 118 12.62 6.40 16.32
N ALA A 119 13.52 6.11 17.28
CA ALA A 119 14.28 7.16 17.94
C ALA A 119 15.25 7.87 16.99
N GLY A 120 15.31 9.19 17.05
CA GLY A 120 16.24 10.00 16.26
C GLY A 120 15.84 10.19 14.79
N VAL A 121 14.64 9.76 14.40
CA VAL A 121 14.12 10.02 13.05
C VAL A 121 13.98 11.54 12.85
N PRO A 122 14.60 12.12 11.79
CA PRO A 122 14.41 13.54 11.49
C PRO A 122 12.96 13.82 11.11
N MET A 123 12.43 14.95 11.58
CA MET A 123 11.06 15.36 11.27
C MET A 123 10.95 15.89 9.83
N PRO A 124 9.76 15.91 9.24
CA PRO A 124 9.60 16.37 7.85
C PRO A 124 10.09 17.79 7.60
N GLY A 125 10.05 18.66 8.62
CA GLY A 125 10.59 20.03 8.55
C GLY A 125 12.09 20.11 8.34
N ASP A 126 12.83 19.10 8.81
CA ASP A 126 14.28 19.05 8.80
C ASP A 126 14.86 18.34 7.54
N ILE A 127 13.99 17.79 6.70
CA ILE A 127 14.37 17.03 5.50
C ILE A 127 14.02 17.83 4.24
N GLU A 128 14.94 17.89 3.29
CA GLU A 128 14.67 18.47 1.98
C GLU A 128 13.63 17.65 1.19
N ALA A 129 12.64 18.31 0.57
CA ALA A 129 11.61 17.63 -0.23
C ALA A 129 12.20 17.03 -1.50
N PHE A 130 11.70 15.86 -1.89
CA PHE A 130 11.96 15.31 -3.24
C PHE A 130 11.04 15.96 -4.25
N ALA A 131 11.61 16.44 -5.36
CA ALA A 131 10.85 17.07 -6.42
C ALA A 131 10.07 16.07 -7.29
N ASP A 132 10.64 14.87 -7.52
CA ASP A 132 10.11 13.92 -8.49
C ASP A 132 9.79 12.56 -7.86
N THR A 133 8.53 12.35 -7.50
CA THR A 133 7.99 11.01 -7.29
C THR A 133 7.15 10.61 -8.49
N TRP A 134 7.17 9.33 -8.90
CA TRP A 134 6.25 8.81 -9.90
C TRP A 134 4.78 8.93 -9.45
N MET A 135 4.56 9.14 -8.16
CA MET A 135 3.26 9.34 -7.49
C MET A 135 2.94 10.85 -7.39
N GLY A 136 2.57 11.47 -8.50
CA GLY A 136 2.35 12.93 -8.58
C GLY A 136 1.34 13.54 -7.59
N ALA A 137 0.45 12.72 -6.99
CA ALA A 137 -0.49 13.15 -5.97
C ALA A 137 0.08 13.15 -4.55
N PHE A 138 1.34 12.72 -4.37
CA PHE A 138 2.00 12.64 -3.08
C PHE A 138 3.28 13.46 -3.04
N GLN A 139 3.57 13.97 -1.87
CA GLN A 139 4.89 14.51 -1.52
C GLN A 139 5.62 13.50 -0.66
N GLN A 140 6.90 13.34 -0.91
CA GLN A 140 7.77 12.39 -0.22
C GLN A 140 9.03 13.07 0.30
N LYS A 141 9.46 12.68 1.51
CA LYS A 141 10.74 13.06 2.11
C LYS A 141 11.41 11.80 2.67
N ASP A 142 12.49 11.37 2.05
CA ASP A 142 13.23 10.21 2.53
C ASP A 142 14.07 10.58 3.76
N VAL A 143 13.98 9.75 4.79
CA VAL A 143 14.74 9.93 6.04
C VAL A 143 16.24 9.80 5.76
N ASP A 144 16.63 8.87 4.89
CA ASP A 144 17.98 8.74 4.38
C ASP A 144 17.98 8.68 2.84
N ARG A 145 18.43 9.77 2.20
CA ARG A 145 18.54 9.85 0.73
C ARG A 145 19.50 8.84 0.14
N SER A 146 20.53 8.45 0.90
CA SER A 146 21.53 7.50 0.39
C SER A 146 20.94 6.14 0.10
N MET A 147 19.92 5.74 0.84
CA MET A 147 19.23 4.45 0.66
C MET A 147 18.44 4.35 -0.65
N ARG A 148 17.97 5.48 -1.19
CA ARG A 148 17.21 5.50 -2.45
C ARG A 148 18.09 5.45 -3.69
N PHE A 149 19.34 5.95 -3.61
CA PHE A 149 20.23 6.14 -4.73
C PHE A 149 21.49 5.24 -4.71
N GLY A 150 21.32 3.97 -4.27
CA GLY A 150 22.34 2.94 -4.44
C GLY A 150 23.36 2.83 -3.30
N ASN A 151 23.35 3.71 -2.31
CA ASN A 151 24.18 3.54 -1.12
C ASN A 151 23.41 2.80 -0.02
N ARG A 152 23.14 1.54 -0.29
CA ARG A 152 22.32 0.70 0.58
C ARG A 152 23.19 0.10 1.67
N ASP A 153 22.79 0.30 2.92
CA ASP A 153 23.56 -0.06 4.11
C ASP A 153 23.44 -1.54 4.51
N GLY A 154 22.53 -2.29 3.88
CA GLY A 154 22.25 -3.68 4.21
C GLY A 154 21.39 -3.86 5.48
N SER A 155 20.88 -2.78 6.08
CA SER A 155 20.02 -2.85 7.27
C SER A 155 18.67 -3.49 6.99
N GLY A 156 18.20 -3.43 5.74
CA GLY A 156 16.85 -3.83 5.35
C GLY A 156 15.77 -2.85 5.78
N GLN A 157 16.16 -1.67 6.31
CA GLN A 157 15.23 -0.64 6.73
C GLN A 157 15.10 0.44 5.67
N LEU A 158 13.87 0.85 5.38
CA LEU A 158 13.56 2.07 4.62
C LEU A 158 12.55 2.89 5.40
N MET A 159 12.78 4.20 5.43
CA MET A 159 11.89 5.16 6.08
C MET A 159 11.67 6.37 5.17
N SER A 160 10.41 6.69 4.93
CA SER A 160 10.04 7.90 4.18
C SER A 160 8.78 8.52 4.76
N TRP A 161 8.77 9.84 4.81
CA TRP A 161 7.59 10.63 5.11
C TRP A 161 6.79 10.86 3.84
N TYR A 162 5.49 10.61 3.91
CA TYR A 162 4.55 10.87 2.83
C TYR A 162 3.38 11.71 3.29
N ARG A 163 2.86 12.53 2.38
CA ARG A 163 1.53 13.14 2.49
C ARG A 163 0.93 13.29 1.10
N THR A 164 -0.40 13.31 1.01
CA THR A 164 -1.08 13.69 -0.23
C THR A 164 -1.19 15.21 -0.36
N THR A 165 -1.21 15.68 -1.59
CA THR A 165 -1.53 17.07 -1.92
C THR A 165 -3.04 17.30 -2.10
N GLU A 166 -3.84 16.22 -2.06
CA GLU A 166 -5.29 16.26 -2.20
C GLU A 166 -5.97 16.24 -0.83
N ASP A 167 -6.94 17.14 -0.65
CA ASP A 167 -7.81 17.15 0.53
C ASP A 167 -9.07 16.31 0.26
N PHE A 168 -9.27 15.28 1.07
CA PHE A 168 -10.44 14.39 1.00
C PHE A 168 -11.62 14.88 1.86
N GLY A 169 -11.55 16.09 2.42
CA GLY A 169 -12.61 16.66 3.25
C GLY A 169 -12.95 15.82 4.48
N GLY A 170 -11.99 15.12 5.06
CA GLY A 170 -12.19 14.24 6.22
C GLY A 170 -12.77 12.86 5.89
N ASN A 171 -12.92 12.50 4.61
CA ASN A 171 -13.39 11.18 4.19
C ASN A 171 -12.38 10.09 4.57
N GLN A 172 -12.70 9.32 5.62
CA GLN A 172 -11.82 8.30 6.18
C GLN A 172 -11.58 7.13 5.22
N LEU A 173 -12.55 6.78 4.37
CA LEU A 173 -12.33 5.75 3.35
C LEU A 173 -11.23 6.17 2.36
N LEU A 174 -11.30 7.39 1.82
CA LEU A 174 -10.30 7.88 0.87
C LEU A 174 -8.92 8.03 1.51
N ASN A 175 -8.85 8.48 2.77
CA ASN A 175 -7.59 8.53 3.53
C ASN A 175 -6.98 7.13 3.71
N ARG A 176 -7.77 6.12 4.07
CA ARG A 176 -7.30 4.73 4.18
C ARG A 176 -6.91 4.13 2.83
N CYS A 177 -7.64 4.47 1.76
CA CYS A 177 -7.26 4.09 0.39
C CYS A 177 -5.92 4.70 -0.01
N ALA A 178 -5.68 5.98 0.30
CA ALA A 178 -4.40 6.65 0.03
C ALA A 178 -3.25 6.02 0.84
N LEU A 179 -3.48 5.67 2.11
CA LEU A 179 -2.50 4.95 2.92
C LEU A 179 -2.20 3.57 2.33
N ALA A 180 -3.23 2.78 1.98
CA ALA A 180 -3.06 1.46 1.39
C ALA A 180 -2.38 1.52 0.01
N TYR A 181 -2.68 2.55 -0.78
CA TYR A 181 -1.98 2.82 -2.04
C TYR A 181 -0.48 3.04 -1.84
N LEU A 182 -0.10 3.91 -0.88
CA LEU A 182 1.30 4.23 -0.59
C LEU A 182 2.05 3.06 0.03
N SER A 183 1.39 2.26 0.87
CA SER A 183 2.05 1.21 1.63
C SER A 183 2.64 0.07 0.78
N ASP A 184 2.25 -0.05 -0.50
CA ASP A 184 2.83 -1.01 -1.46
C ASP A 184 4.15 -0.51 -2.12
N ASP A 185 4.56 0.74 -1.90
CA ASP A 185 5.74 1.32 -2.56
C ASP A 185 7.07 0.88 -1.92
N LEU A 186 7.17 0.92 -0.58
CA LEU A 186 8.45 0.72 0.11
C LEU A 186 8.87 -0.74 0.36
N PRO A 187 7.98 -1.74 0.49
CA PRO A 187 8.36 -3.08 0.92
C PRO A 187 9.42 -3.75 0.05
N THR A 188 9.29 -3.67 -1.27
CA THR A 188 10.29 -4.24 -2.21
C THR A 188 11.64 -3.57 -2.06
N GLY A 189 11.66 -2.26 -1.83
CA GLY A 189 12.89 -1.51 -1.56
C GLY A 189 13.56 -1.93 -0.25
N ALA A 190 12.79 -2.16 0.82
CA ALA A 190 13.31 -2.64 2.09
C ALA A 190 13.94 -4.04 1.95
N VAL A 191 13.27 -4.97 1.24
CA VAL A 191 13.83 -6.30 0.95
C VAL A 191 15.14 -6.17 0.17
N ASN A 192 15.16 -5.35 -0.88
CA ASN A 192 16.39 -5.17 -1.66
C ASN A 192 17.52 -4.57 -0.82
N ASN A 193 17.21 -3.60 0.07
CA ASN A 193 18.21 -3.03 0.97
C ASN A 193 18.75 -4.06 1.99
N GLY A 194 17.92 -5.00 2.44
CA GLY A 194 18.30 -6.05 3.39
C GLY A 194 19.14 -7.18 2.80
N VAL A 195 19.38 -7.19 1.49
CA VAL A 195 20.14 -8.25 0.79
C VAL A 195 21.29 -7.63 0.02
N PRO A 196 22.49 -7.51 0.61
CA PRO A 196 23.63 -6.80 0.02
C PRO A 196 24.01 -7.28 -1.39
N GLU A 197 23.83 -8.58 -1.68
CA GLU A 197 24.09 -9.15 -2.99
C GLU A 197 23.16 -8.60 -4.07
N LEU A 198 21.93 -8.23 -3.69
CA LEU A 198 20.93 -7.65 -4.60
C LEU A 198 21.04 -6.13 -4.65
N ALA A 199 21.33 -5.49 -3.52
CA ALA A 199 21.36 -4.04 -3.38
C ALA A 199 22.27 -3.36 -4.42
N ARG A 200 23.44 -3.97 -4.73
CA ARG A 200 24.40 -3.48 -5.73
C ARG A 200 23.90 -3.44 -7.18
N PHE A 201 22.79 -4.13 -7.48
CA PHE A 201 22.22 -4.17 -8.83
C PHE A 201 20.94 -3.33 -8.96
N TRP A 202 20.50 -2.66 -7.89
CA TRP A 202 19.23 -1.94 -7.88
C TRP A 202 19.14 -0.85 -8.95
N ASP A 203 20.22 -0.10 -9.15
CA ASP A 203 20.25 0.99 -10.12
C ASP A 203 20.68 0.53 -11.53
N VAL A 204 20.91 -0.77 -11.72
CA VAL A 204 21.26 -1.32 -13.04
C VAL A 204 19.96 -1.68 -13.76
N GLU A 205 19.69 -0.98 -14.85
CA GLU A 205 18.49 -1.15 -15.66
C GLU A 205 18.28 -2.62 -16.06
N ASN A 206 17.05 -3.09 -15.90
CA ASN A 206 16.65 -4.47 -16.22
C ASN A 206 17.38 -5.57 -15.43
N SER A 207 18.00 -5.26 -14.30
CA SER A 207 18.73 -6.25 -13.49
C SER A 207 17.79 -7.14 -12.66
N PHE A 208 16.58 -6.70 -12.40
CA PHE A 208 15.61 -7.42 -11.58
C PHE A 208 14.29 -7.65 -12.29
N PHE A 209 13.68 -8.77 -11.94
CA PHE A 209 12.24 -8.92 -11.97
C PHE A 209 11.72 -8.80 -10.54
N SER A 210 10.79 -7.90 -10.29
CA SER A 210 10.12 -7.74 -9.00
C SER A 210 8.61 -7.74 -9.16
N ALA A 211 7.92 -8.28 -8.16
CA ALA A 211 6.47 -8.25 -8.07
C ALA A 211 6.03 -8.42 -6.61
N SER A 212 5.02 -7.66 -6.16
CA SER A 212 4.33 -7.93 -4.92
C SER A 212 3.57 -9.26 -5.04
N LEU A 213 3.67 -10.14 -4.04
CA LEU A 213 2.96 -11.43 -4.00
C LEU A 213 1.70 -11.34 -3.16
N ASP A 214 1.78 -10.66 -2.02
CA ASP A 214 0.66 -10.33 -1.16
C ASP A 214 0.81 -8.90 -0.62
N HIS A 215 -0.21 -8.41 0.06
CA HIS A 215 -0.17 -7.13 0.76
C HIS A 215 -1.22 -7.12 1.86
N THR A 216 -0.81 -6.77 3.07
CA THR A 216 -1.69 -6.69 4.24
C THR A 216 -1.52 -5.36 4.93
N VAL A 217 -2.65 -4.71 5.25
CA VAL A 217 -2.68 -3.48 6.06
C VAL A 217 -3.68 -3.65 7.20
N TRP A 218 -3.26 -3.35 8.42
CA TRP A 218 -4.13 -3.15 9.57
C TRP A 218 -4.21 -1.66 9.88
N PHE A 219 -5.41 -1.09 9.79
CA PHE A 219 -5.69 0.29 10.12
C PHE A 219 -6.07 0.37 11.60
N HIS A 220 -5.24 1.01 12.41
CA HIS A 220 -5.45 1.08 13.85
C HIS A 220 -6.25 2.33 14.24
N ARG A 221 -6.07 3.42 13.51
CA ARG A 221 -6.70 4.72 13.81
C ARG A 221 -7.09 5.45 12.54
N ASP A 222 -7.90 6.47 12.69
CA ASP A 222 -8.20 7.41 11.61
C ASP A 222 -6.94 8.16 11.20
N VAL A 223 -6.86 8.47 9.92
CA VAL A 223 -5.72 9.17 9.32
C VAL A 223 -6.19 10.39 8.54
N ASP A 224 -5.36 11.42 8.49
CA ASP A 224 -5.47 12.56 7.60
C ASP A 224 -4.22 12.57 6.71
N MET A 225 -4.32 11.97 5.53
CA MET A 225 -3.18 11.84 4.62
C MET A 225 -2.69 13.18 4.04
N THR A 226 -3.37 14.30 4.32
CA THR A 226 -2.83 15.65 4.02
C THR A 226 -1.69 16.03 4.97
N LYS A 227 -1.57 15.36 6.11
CA LYS A 227 -0.47 15.49 7.06
C LYS A 227 0.64 14.50 6.76
N TRP A 228 1.84 14.76 7.28
CA TRP A 228 2.94 13.85 7.11
C TRP A 228 2.75 12.56 7.92
N HIS A 229 3.02 11.43 7.26
CA HIS A 229 3.06 10.11 7.88
C HIS A 229 4.38 9.44 7.56
N LEU A 230 5.06 8.93 8.58
CA LEU A 230 6.25 8.12 8.42
C LEU A 230 5.83 6.69 8.05
N PHE A 231 6.33 6.21 6.94
CA PHE A 231 6.28 4.79 6.58
C PHE A 231 7.66 4.20 6.86
N GLU A 232 7.73 3.29 7.83
CA GLU A 232 8.90 2.52 8.18
C GLU A 232 8.70 1.09 7.71
N MET A 233 9.60 0.57 6.86
CA MET A 233 9.57 -0.80 6.35
C MET A 233 10.88 -1.49 6.65
N ASN A 234 10.79 -2.73 7.13
CA ASN A 234 11.94 -3.56 7.50
C ASN A 234 11.88 -4.90 6.76
N CYS A 235 13.02 -5.31 6.17
CA CYS A 235 13.19 -6.65 5.64
C CYS A 235 13.35 -7.65 6.79
N HIS A 236 12.48 -8.65 6.85
CA HIS A 236 12.53 -9.69 7.87
C HIS A 236 13.16 -10.99 7.36
N ALA A 237 13.04 -11.28 6.08
CA ALA A 237 13.60 -12.47 5.47
C ALA A 237 13.74 -12.31 3.95
N TYR A 238 14.71 -13.01 3.37
CA TYR A 238 14.81 -13.24 1.92
C TYR A 238 15.22 -14.67 1.66
N VAL A 239 14.32 -15.46 1.08
CA VAL A 239 14.54 -16.89 0.83
C VAL A 239 13.86 -17.31 -0.48
N ASN A 240 14.54 -18.09 -1.31
CA ASN A 240 14.02 -18.62 -2.58
C ASN A 240 13.47 -17.54 -3.52
N GLY A 241 14.11 -16.38 -3.58
CA GLY A 241 13.69 -15.25 -4.42
C GLY A 241 12.50 -14.46 -3.86
N ARG A 242 12.05 -14.76 -2.64
CA ARG A 242 10.98 -14.02 -1.96
C ARG A 242 11.54 -13.32 -0.73
N GLY A 243 11.11 -12.07 -0.55
CA GLY A 243 11.42 -11.28 0.62
C GLY A 243 10.16 -10.89 1.38
N LEU A 244 10.21 -10.97 2.70
CA LEU A 244 9.16 -10.48 3.59
C LEU A 244 9.58 -9.14 4.17
N ALA A 245 8.78 -8.10 3.92
CA ALA A 245 8.86 -6.82 4.59
C ALA A 245 7.71 -6.68 5.58
N PHE A 246 8.00 -6.05 6.72
CA PHE A 246 7.03 -5.71 7.75
C PHE A 246 7.31 -4.29 8.22
N GLY A 247 6.25 -3.50 8.47
CA GLY A 247 6.46 -2.11 8.81
C GLY A 247 5.30 -1.45 9.52
N TYR A 248 5.55 -0.20 9.91
CA TYR A 248 4.65 0.62 10.69
C TYR A 248 4.45 1.97 10.00
N VAL A 249 3.25 2.53 10.19
CA VAL A 249 2.93 3.88 9.73
C VAL A 249 2.62 4.73 10.96
N PHE A 250 3.29 5.87 11.07
CA PHE A 250 3.12 6.81 12.16
C PHE A 250 2.67 8.16 11.62
N SER A 251 1.77 8.84 12.34
CA SER A 251 1.54 10.26 12.14
C SER A 251 2.72 11.09 12.68
N GLU A 252 2.76 12.37 12.32
CA GLU A 252 3.87 13.28 12.67
C GLU A 252 4.03 13.44 14.20
N ASP A 253 2.97 13.27 14.98
CA ASP A 253 3.01 13.30 16.45
C ASP A 253 3.50 11.98 17.08
N GLY A 254 3.86 10.99 16.27
CA GLY A 254 4.35 9.67 16.69
C GLY A 254 3.27 8.64 16.98
N THR A 255 2.00 8.95 16.70
CA THR A 255 0.91 7.99 16.85
C THR A 255 1.01 6.88 15.79
N HIS A 256 1.04 5.62 16.21
CA HIS A 256 1.02 4.46 15.31
C HIS A 256 -0.37 4.28 14.71
N VAL A 257 -0.53 4.52 13.41
CA VAL A 257 -1.83 4.54 12.73
C VAL A 257 -2.11 3.30 11.90
N ALA A 258 -1.07 2.62 11.40
CA ALA A 258 -1.24 1.38 10.66
C ALA A 258 -0.02 0.46 10.75
N THR A 259 -0.25 -0.84 10.53
CA THR A 259 0.79 -1.86 10.35
C THR A 259 0.67 -2.46 8.96
N VAL A 260 1.80 -2.76 8.32
CA VAL A 260 1.89 -3.28 6.95
C VAL A 260 2.75 -4.54 6.92
N ALA A 261 2.36 -5.52 6.13
CA ALA A 261 3.18 -6.69 5.81
C ALA A 261 3.04 -7.04 4.33
N GLN A 262 4.17 -7.41 3.69
CA GLN A 262 4.18 -7.76 2.27
C GLN A 262 5.27 -8.78 1.97
N GLU A 263 4.90 -9.86 1.27
CA GLU A 263 5.87 -10.71 0.60
C GLU A 263 6.08 -10.22 -0.84
N THR A 264 7.33 -10.07 -1.25
CA THR A 264 7.70 -9.65 -2.59
C THR A 264 8.58 -10.67 -3.28
N LEU A 265 8.36 -10.89 -4.56
CA LEU A 265 9.27 -11.61 -5.43
C LEU A 265 10.36 -10.66 -5.91
N LEU A 266 11.60 -11.04 -5.77
CA LEU A 266 12.75 -10.27 -6.24
C LEU A 266 13.79 -11.25 -6.79
N ARG A 267 14.03 -11.20 -8.09
CA ARG A 267 14.96 -12.10 -8.80
C ARG A 267 15.91 -11.31 -9.67
N LEU A 268 17.19 -11.65 -9.62
CA LEU A 268 18.13 -11.19 -10.63
C LEU A 268 17.75 -11.76 -12.00
N ASN A 269 17.68 -10.90 -12.99
CA ASN A 269 17.59 -11.35 -14.36
C ASN A 269 18.95 -11.92 -14.76
N ASN A 270 19.04 -13.22 -14.94
CA ASN A 270 20.23 -13.83 -15.52
C ASN A 270 20.39 -13.26 -16.93
N LYS A 271 21.35 -12.35 -17.11
CA LYS A 271 21.86 -12.06 -18.44
C LYS A 271 22.64 -13.32 -18.84
N GLY A 272 21.99 -14.22 -19.62
CA GLY A 272 22.62 -15.34 -20.26
C GLY A 272 23.77 -14.91 -21.16
#